data_9988fda45c77204f9faa3e7ec9769e92
#
_entry.id   9988fda45c77204f9faa3e7ec9769e92
#
_cell.length_a   1.000
_cell.length_b   1.000
_cell.length_c   1.000
_cell.angle_alpha   90.00
_cell.angle_beta   90.00
_cell.angle_gamma   90.00
#
_symmetry.space_group_name_H-M   'P 1'
#
loop_
_entity.id
_entity.type
_entity.pdbx_description
1 polymer ?
#
loop_
_entity_poly.entity_id
_entity_poly.type
_entity_poly.pdbx_seq_one_letter_code
_entity_poly.pdbx_strand_id
1 'polypeptide(L)'
;MLVGHITKEGAIAGPKVLEHIVDTVLQFEGDRHYMYRILRSIKNRFGSTSELGIYEMQSDGLRPVDNPSELLLTQGNEELSGVAISAAIEGVRPFLIETQALVSTAAYGTPQRSATGFDLRRLNMLLA
;
A
#
# COMPACT_ATOMS: atom_id res chain seq x y z
N MET A 1 -21.39 2.85 16.77
CA MET A 1 -20.53 2.44 15.64
C MET A 1 -21.39 1.66 14.65
N LEU A 2 -21.32 2.02 13.37
CA LEU A 2 -21.95 1.28 12.27
C LEU A 2 -20.86 0.52 11.52
N VAL A 3 -21.10 -0.73 11.17
CA VAL A 3 -20.16 -1.57 10.40
C VAL A 3 -20.84 -1.91 9.08
N GLY A 4 -20.16 -1.60 7.97
CA GLY A 4 -20.59 -1.91 6.61
C GLY A 4 -19.56 -2.74 5.87
N HIS A 5 -19.93 -3.30 4.72
CA HIS A 5 -19.05 -4.02 3.83
C HIS A 5 -18.84 -3.25 2.54
N ILE A 6 -17.63 -3.36 1.98
CA ILE A 6 -17.34 -2.85 0.64
C ILE A 6 -17.77 -3.92 -0.38
N THR A 7 -18.50 -3.51 -1.41
CA THR A 7 -18.85 -4.40 -2.53
C THR A 7 -17.64 -4.68 -3.41
N LYS A 8 -17.71 -5.72 -4.27
CA LYS A 8 -16.65 -6.05 -5.24
C LYS A 8 -16.30 -4.89 -6.19
N GLU A 9 -17.17 -3.92 -6.32
CA GLU A 9 -17.01 -2.72 -7.15
C GLU A 9 -16.37 -1.55 -6.38
N GLY A 10 -15.91 -1.79 -5.13
CA GLY A 10 -15.30 -0.77 -4.28
C GLY A 10 -16.27 0.21 -3.65
N ALA A 11 -17.58 0.02 -3.83
CA ALA A 11 -18.58 0.84 -3.18
C ALA A 11 -18.97 0.26 -1.81
N ILE A 12 -19.20 1.12 -0.82
CA ILE A 12 -19.72 0.68 0.48
C ILE A 12 -21.14 0.14 0.28
N ALA A 13 -21.35 -1.12 0.69
CA ALA A 13 -22.68 -1.72 0.70
C ALA A 13 -23.52 -1.06 1.80
N GLY A 14 -24.31 -0.10 1.40
CA GLY A 14 -25.17 0.72 2.24
C GLY A 14 -25.42 2.08 1.60
N PRO A 15 -26.43 2.83 2.04
CA PRO A 15 -26.67 4.13 1.44
C PRO A 15 -25.45 5.03 1.69
N LYS A 16 -24.85 5.58 0.62
CA LYS A 16 -23.80 6.63 0.68
C LYS A 16 -24.22 7.81 1.58
N VAL A 17 -25.52 7.94 1.82
CA VAL A 17 -26.12 8.88 2.76
C VAL A 17 -25.53 8.75 4.16
N LEU A 18 -25.21 7.55 4.63
CA LEU A 18 -24.62 7.34 5.96
C LEU A 18 -23.23 7.95 6.10
N GLU A 19 -22.42 7.94 5.04
CA GLU A 19 -21.11 8.58 5.05
C GLU A 19 -21.21 10.10 5.26
N HIS A 20 -22.29 10.72 4.79
CA HIS A 20 -22.50 12.15 4.96
C HIS A 20 -22.98 12.51 6.36
N ILE A 21 -23.70 11.60 7.02
CA ILE A 21 -24.30 11.84 8.34
C ILE A 21 -23.29 11.64 9.46
N VAL A 22 -22.38 10.65 9.33
CA VAL A 22 -21.40 10.33 10.37
C VAL A 22 -20.22 11.31 10.36
N ASP A 23 -19.61 11.52 11.50
CA ASP A 23 -18.47 12.42 11.66
C ASP A 23 -17.15 11.78 11.17
N THR A 24 -17.02 10.48 11.30
CA THR A 24 -15.81 9.74 10.93
C THR A 24 -16.18 8.49 10.13
N VAL A 25 -15.43 8.26 9.05
CA VAL A 25 -15.48 7.04 8.23
C VAL A 25 -14.10 6.42 8.21
N LEU A 26 -14.00 5.20 8.71
CA LEU A 26 -12.80 4.40 8.67
C LEU A 26 -12.98 3.26 7.68
N GLN A 27 -12.00 3.06 6.83
CA GLN A 27 -11.95 1.96 5.89
C GLN A 27 -10.85 0.99 6.30
N PHE A 28 -11.20 -0.30 6.35
CA PHE A 28 -10.29 -1.37 6.65
C PHE A 28 -9.98 -2.12 5.36
N GLU A 29 -8.74 -1.98 4.89
CA GLU A 29 -8.26 -2.52 3.63
C GLU A 29 -7.37 -3.73 3.90
N GLY A 30 -7.41 -4.72 2.99
CA GLY A 30 -6.50 -5.86 3.08
C GLY A 30 -6.60 -6.73 1.84
N ASP A 31 -5.48 -7.26 1.42
CA ASP A 31 -5.37 -8.26 0.38
C ASP A 31 -5.33 -9.66 1.01
N ARG A 32 -5.87 -10.68 0.30
CA ARG A 32 -5.86 -12.06 0.74
C ARG A 32 -4.48 -12.70 0.71
N HIS A 33 -3.58 -12.13 -0.11
CA HIS A 33 -2.22 -12.64 -0.28
C HIS A 33 -1.24 -12.08 0.75
N TYR A 34 -1.64 -11.01 1.47
CA TYR A 34 -0.80 -10.37 2.48
C TYR A 34 -1.41 -10.51 3.86
N MET A 35 -0.55 -10.78 4.85
CA MET A 35 -0.97 -10.89 6.25
C MET A 35 -1.26 -9.53 6.90
N TYR A 36 -1.12 -8.44 6.14
CA TYR A 36 -1.30 -7.09 6.65
C TYR A 36 -2.66 -6.50 6.31
N ARG A 37 -3.11 -5.62 7.18
CA ARG A 37 -4.34 -4.85 7.04
C ARG A 37 -4.04 -3.39 7.29
N ILE A 38 -4.66 -2.52 6.52
CA ILE A 38 -4.52 -1.07 6.64
C ILE A 38 -5.85 -0.49 7.09
N LEU A 39 -5.84 0.28 8.17
CA LEU A 39 -6.96 1.10 8.62
C LEU A 39 -6.72 2.53 8.17
N ARG A 40 -7.56 3.02 7.30
CA ARG A 40 -7.47 4.36 6.71
C ARG A 40 -8.68 5.20 7.13
N SER A 41 -8.43 6.45 7.47
CA SER A 41 -9.49 7.44 7.66
C SER A 41 -9.88 8.05 6.31
N ILE A 42 -11.09 7.77 5.86
CA ILE A 42 -11.65 8.34 4.61
C ILE A 42 -12.28 9.71 4.88
N LYS A 43 -12.90 9.85 6.04
CA LYS A 43 -13.52 11.08 6.52
C LYS A 43 -13.26 11.24 8.00
N ASN A 44 -12.85 12.44 8.42
CA ASN A 44 -12.76 12.79 9.82
C ASN A 44 -13.10 14.28 9.99
N ARG A 45 -14.25 14.55 10.60
CA ARG A 45 -14.76 15.92 10.76
C ARG A 45 -13.93 16.74 11.73
N PHE A 46 -13.30 16.10 12.70
CA PHE A 46 -12.62 16.76 13.82
C PHE A 46 -11.10 16.56 13.84
N GLY A 47 -10.54 15.94 12.79
CA GLY A 47 -9.10 15.67 12.72
C GLY A 47 -8.61 15.32 11.33
N SER A 48 -7.33 14.93 11.26
CA SER A 48 -6.68 14.55 10.01
C SER A 48 -7.22 13.24 9.45
N THR A 49 -7.23 13.12 8.13
CA THR A 49 -7.45 11.87 7.39
C THR A 49 -6.15 11.27 6.86
N SER A 50 -5.00 11.90 7.14
CA SER A 50 -3.69 11.47 6.63
C SER A 50 -3.04 10.38 7.49
N GLU A 51 -3.70 9.95 8.57
CA GLU A 51 -3.19 8.90 9.45
C GLU A 51 -3.56 7.51 8.93
N LEU A 52 -2.61 6.57 9.08
CA LEU A 52 -2.77 5.17 8.74
C LEU A 52 -2.47 4.28 9.95
N GLY A 53 -3.32 3.29 10.19
CA GLY A 53 -3.02 2.17 11.08
C GLY A 53 -2.64 0.95 10.25
N ILE A 54 -1.51 0.32 10.54
CA ILE A 54 -1.08 -0.92 9.90
C ILE A 54 -1.13 -2.02 10.94
N TYR A 55 -1.73 -3.13 10.57
CA TYR A 55 -1.93 -4.30 11.45
C TYR A 55 -1.49 -5.56 10.74
N GLU A 56 -0.87 -6.45 11.47
CA GLU A 56 -0.56 -7.81 11.05
C GLU A 56 -1.67 -8.75 11.51
N MET A 57 -2.10 -9.64 10.62
CA MET A 57 -3.07 -10.68 10.91
C MET A 57 -2.35 -11.87 11.56
N GLN A 58 -2.65 -12.16 12.80
CA GLN A 58 -2.14 -13.32 13.53
C GLN A 58 -3.25 -14.30 13.86
N SER A 59 -2.91 -15.50 14.35
CA SER A 59 -3.89 -16.54 14.69
C SER A 59 -4.84 -16.14 15.81
N ASP A 60 -4.41 -15.25 16.69
CA ASP A 60 -5.14 -14.72 17.83
C ASP A 60 -5.79 -13.34 17.57
N GLY A 61 -5.58 -12.76 16.37
CA GLY A 61 -6.19 -11.51 15.99
C GLY A 61 -5.27 -10.55 15.23
N LEU A 62 -5.51 -9.27 15.39
CA LEU A 62 -4.75 -8.20 14.74
C LEU A 62 -3.75 -7.58 15.71
N ARG A 63 -2.48 -7.56 15.31
CA ARG A 63 -1.41 -6.91 16.03
C ARG A 63 -1.02 -5.59 15.33
N PRO A 64 -0.94 -4.45 16.04
CA PRO A 64 -0.46 -3.22 15.45
C PRO A 64 1.01 -3.34 15.04
N VAL A 65 1.35 -2.72 13.91
CA VAL A 65 2.72 -2.65 13.38
C VAL A 65 3.24 -1.25 13.58
N ASP A 66 4.20 -1.10 14.49
CA ASP A 66 4.77 0.21 14.83
C ASP A 66 5.72 0.71 13.75
N ASN A 67 6.50 -0.17 13.14
CA ASN A 67 7.46 0.15 12.09
C ASN A 67 7.13 -0.58 10.77
N PRO A 68 6.35 0.04 9.87
CA PRO A 68 6.03 -0.57 8.58
C PRO A 68 7.24 -0.83 7.68
N SER A 69 8.33 -0.09 7.88
CA SER A 69 9.55 -0.27 7.06
C SER A 69 10.16 -1.65 7.24
N GLU A 70 10.06 -2.24 8.44
CA GLU A 70 10.57 -3.61 8.69
C GLU A 70 9.85 -4.68 7.86
N LEU A 71 8.61 -4.41 7.48
CA LEU A 71 7.80 -5.33 6.70
C LEU A 71 8.04 -5.23 5.19
N LEU A 72 8.48 -4.05 4.75
CA LEU A 72 8.65 -3.72 3.33
C LEU A 72 10.08 -3.90 2.85
N LEU A 73 10.99 -4.19 3.78
CA LEU A 73 12.38 -4.50 3.49
C LEU A 73 12.59 -6.02 3.63
N THR A 74 13.28 -6.60 2.67
CA THR A 74 13.65 -8.01 2.72
C THR A 74 14.57 -8.23 3.92
N GLN A 75 14.15 -9.09 4.85
CA GLN A 75 14.96 -9.49 5.99
C GLN A 75 16.02 -10.50 5.53
N GLY A 76 17.10 -10.00 4.98
CA GLY A 76 18.26 -10.82 4.58
C GLY A 76 19.52 -9.97 4.53
N ASN A 77 20.62 -10.52 5.03
CA ASN A 77 21.95 -9.90 4.95
C ASN A 77 22.60 -10.09 3.56
N GLU A 78 21.86 -10.51 2.55
CA GLU A 78 22.39 -10.71 1.21
C GLU A 78 22.33 -9.40 0.43
N GLU A 79 23.48 -8.93 0.00
CA GLU A 79 23.57 -7.84 -0.97
C GLU A 79 23.09 -8.33 -2.34
N LEU A 80 21.78 -8.21 -2.58
CA LEU A 80 21.19 -8.56 -3.85
C LEU A 80 21.43 -7.45 -4.87
N SER A 81 22.01 -7.79 -6.02
CA SER A 81 22.15 -6.85 -7.13
C SER A 81 20.78 -6.50 -7.69
N GLY A 82 20.59 -5.24 -8.08
CA GLY A 82 19.31 -4.76 -8.61
C GLY A 82 18.28 -4.41 -7.54
N VAL A 83 18.70 -4.30 -6.29
CA VAL A 83 17.86 -3.87 -5.17
C VAL A 83 18.33 -2.51 -4.65
N ALA A 84 17.40 -1.60 -4.45
CA ALA A 84 17.65 -0.29 -3.84
C ALA A 84 16.56 0.04 -2.81
N ILE A 85 16.98 0.64 -1.70
CA ILE A 85 16.05 1.13 -0.68
C ILE A 85 15.67 2.58 -1.02
N SER A 86 14.38 2.84 -1.07
CA SER A 86 13.79 4.14 -1.34
C SER A 86 12.91 4.57 -0.17
N ALA A 87 12.71 5.88 -0.03
CA ALA A 87 11.72 6.42 0.90
C ALA A 87 10.43 6.77 0.16
N ALA A 88 9.30 6.41 0.75
CA ALA A 88 7.97 6.80 0.31
C ALA A 88 7.20 7.46 1.45
N ILE A 89 6.19 8.25 1.10
CA ILE A 89 5.30 8.89 2.07
C ILE A 89 3.87 8.53 1.69
N GLU A 90 3.14 8.00 2.64
CA GLU A 90 1.70 7.78 2.52
C GLU A 90 0.99 8.58 3.61
N GLY A 91 0.21 9.58 3.20
CA GLY A 91 -0.34 10.56 4.11
C GLY A 91 0.77 11.40 4.76
N VAL A 92 0.93 11.30 6.07
CA VAL A 92 1.99 11.96 6.85
C VAL A 92 3.07 11.00 7.34
N ARG A 93 2.95 9.71 7.03
CA ARG A 93 3.84 8.67 7.53
C ARG A 93 4.91 8.32 6.49
N PRO A 94 6.19 8.56 6.76
CA PRO A 94 7.28 8.08 5.93
C PRO A 94 7.55 6.60 6.21
N PHE A 95 7.97 5.87 5.19
CA PHE A 95 8.44 4.49 5.31
C PHE A 95 9.46 4.17 4.21
N LEU A 96 10.27 3.17 4.48
CA LEU A 96 11.22 2.65 3.53
C LEU A 96 10.60 1.52 2.73
N ILE A 97 10.86 1.52 1.44
CA ILE A 97 10.43 0.48 0.51
C ILE A 97 11.63 -0.05 -0.26
N GLU A 98 11.59 -1.32 -0.57
CA GLU A 98 12.56 -1.95 -1.44
C GLU A 98 12.10 -1.84 -2.90
N THR A 99 12.96 -1.28 -3.74
CA THR A 99 12.76 -1.18 -5.18
C THR A 99 13.65 -2.19 -5.86
N GLN A 100 13.07 -3.08 -6.65
CA GLN A 100 13.80 -4.12 -7.36
C GLN A 100 13.80 -3.85 -8.86
N ALA A 101 14.95 -4.09 -9.51
CA ALA A 101 15.11 -3.98 -10.95
C ALA A 101 15.81 -5.23 -11.48
N LEU A 102 15.22 -5.85 -12.49
CA LEU A 102 15.82 -6.94 -13.25
C LEU A 102 16.13 -6.46 -14.67
N VAL A 103 17.39 -6.56 -15.05
CA VAL A 103 17.84 -6.18 -16.39
C VAL A 103 18.50 -7.40 -17.04
N SER A 104 18.10 -7.70 -18.27
CA SER A 104 18.70 -8.75 -19.11
C SER A 104 18.88 -8.25 -20.53
N THR A 105 19.74 -8.92 -21.28
CA THR A 105 19.89 -8.68 -22.72
C THR A 105 18.61 -9.10 -23.45
N ALA A 106 18.13 -8.27 -24.38
CA ALA A 106 17.01 -8.63 -25.24
C ALA A 106 17.43 -9.77 -26.19
N ALA A 107 16.90 -10.97 -25.97
CA ALA A 107 17.21 -12.14 -26.80
C ALA A 107 16.47 -12.13 -28.15
N TYR A 108 15.30 -11.49 -28.20
CA TYR A 108 14.42 -11.45 -29.37
C TYR A 108 13.80 -10.07 -29.56
N GLY A 109 14.10 -9.42 -30.67
CA GLY A 109 13.42 -8.21 -31.12
C GLY A 109 13.79 -6.94 -30.32
N THR A 110 12.82 -6.06 -30.19
CA THR A 110 12.95 -4.77 -29.50
C THR A 110 13.02 -4.93 -27.99
N PRO A 111 13.88 -4.15 -27.29
CA PRO A 111 13.89 -4.12 -25.83
C PRO A 111 12.52 -3.77 -25.26
N GLN A 112 12.09 -4.53 -24.27
CA GLN A 112 10.83 -4.30 -23.57
C GLN A 112 11.07 -3.85 -22.14
N ARG A 113 10.19 -3.00 -21.64
CA ARG A 113 10.21 -2.52 -20.26
C ARG A 113 8.85 -2.77 -19.65
N SER A 114 8.84 -3.29 -18.44
CA SER A 114 7.64 -3.44 -17.62
C SER A 114 7.89 -2.88 -16.24
N ALA A 115 6.86 -2.40 -15.58
CA ALA A 115 6.94 -1.90 -14.23
C ALA A 115 5.69 -2.28 -13.44
N THR A 116 5.88 -2.61 -12.18
CA THR A 116 4.81 -2.82 -11.20
C THR A 116 5.01 -1.83 -10.05
N GLY A 117 3.97 -1.14 -9.65
CA GLY A 117 4.04 -0.10 -8.62
C GLY A 117 4.57 1.26 -9.11
N PHE A 118 4.96 1.36 -10.40
CA PHE A 118 5.42 2.60 -11.03
C PHE A 118 4.59 2.90 -12.28
N ASP A 119 4.43 4.18 -12.58
CA ASP A 119 3.90 4.60 -13.87
C ASP A 119 4.94 4.34 -14.97
N LEU A 120 4.58 3.48 -15.94
CA LEU A 120 5.48 3.06 -17.02
C LEU A 120 5.90 4.21 -17.94
N ARG A 121 5.04 5.22 -18.14
CA ARG A 121 5.38 6.40 -18.97
C ARG A 121 6.44 7.23 -18.28
N ARG A 122 6.30 7.41 -16.97
CA ARG A 122 7.28 8.12 -16.15
C ARG A 122 8.62 7.37 -16.11
N LEU A 123 8.59 6.05 -15.96
CA LEU A 123 9.81 5.23 -16.04
C LEU A 123 10.50 5.38 -17.40
N ASN A 124 9.76 5.29 -18.50
CA ASN A 124 10.34 5.45 -19.85
C ASN A 124 10.94 6.85 -20.06
N MET A 125 10.32 7.89 -19.52
CA MET A 125 10.84 9.25 -19.59
C MET A 125 12.16 9.41 -18.81
N LEU A 126 12.29 8.72 -17.66
CA LEU A 126 13.52 8.77 -16.84
C LEU A 126 14.68 7.96 -17.44
N LEU A 127 14.38 6.97 -18.30
CA LEU A 127 15.35 6.09 -18.94
C LEU A 127 15.66 6.47 -20.40
N ALA A 128 15.08 7.54 -20.91
CA ALA A 128 15.36 8.09 -22.24
C ALA A 128 16.60 8.99 -22.21
#